data_653ee8a176afd3bb3e140d7ceda5aaae
#
_entry.id   653ee8a176afd3bb3e140d7ceda5aaae
#
_cell.length_a   1.000
_cell.length_b   1.000
_cell.length_c   1.000
_cell.angle_alpha   90.00
_cell.angle_beta   90.00
_cell.angle_gamma   90.00
#
_symmetry.space_group_name_H-M   'P 1'
#
loop_
_entity.id
_entity.type
_entity.pdbx_description
1 polymer ?
#
loop_
_entity_poly.entity_id
_entity_poly.type
_entity_poly.pdbx_seq_one_letter_code
_entity_poly.pdbx_strand_id
1 'polypeptide(L)'
;NGYAAIKVHVEKDIYRTFAPEEVASFILSNIKKSAETYLDKTINSCVIGCPVDFTQDQRNATISAGILAVFDKDHISLIKESTAAAIAYADKFDAKTEGRRVYVVYDFGGGTFDASVVERIGTSYRTLSTAGDHNSGGKDIDVALMNRVIQRLKSSGKQINPRRIGRLKFGCKQAKEELLCHPNYSIPED
;
A
#
# COMPACT_ATOMS: atom_id res chain seq x y z
N ASN A 1 -1.54 -15.36 21.84
CA ASN A 1 -1.11 -15.91 20.54
C ASN A 1 -0.68 -14.79 19.62
N GLY A 2 -0.10 -13.79 19.70
CA GLY A 2 0.60 -12.78 18.89
C GLY A 2 0.17 -12.51 17.43
N TYR A 3 -0.92 -13.11 16.96
CA TYR A 3 -1.42 -12.91 15.60
C TYR A 3 -2.40 -11.73 15.54
N ALA A 4 -2.26 -10.88 14.52
CA ALA A 4 -3.22 -9.82 14.23
C ALA A 4 -4.57 -10.43 13.85
N ALA A 5 -5.66 -9.81 14.29
CA ALA A 5 -7.01 -10.18 13.91
C ALA A 5 -7.89 -8.94 13.78
N ILE A 6 -8.80 -8.97 12.81
CA ILE A 6 -9.72 -7.88 12.53
C ILE A 6 -11.11 -8.29 12.98
N LYS A 7 -11.64 -7.61 13.99
CA LYS A 7 -12.99 -7.87 14.51
C LYS A 7 -13.98 -6.90 13.83
N VAL A 8 -14.95 -7.45 13.13
CA VAL A 8 -15.98 -6.71 12.41
C VAL A 8 -17.33 -6.96 13.06
N HIS A 9 -18.11 -5.90 13.25
CA HIS A 9 -19.51 -5.98 13.66
C HIS A 9 -20.36 -6.29 12.42
N VAL A 10 -21.03 -7.43 12.44
CA VAL A 10 -21.80 -7.92 11.26
C VAL A 10 -23.29 -7.60 11.43
N GLU A 11 -23.85 -7.91 12.62
CA GLU A 11 -25.24 -7.63 12.98
C GLU A 11 -25.30 -7.26 14.47
N LYS A 12 -26.48 -6.87 14.93
CA LYS A 12 -26.71 -6.50 16.32
C LYS A 12 -26.14 -7.59 17.26
N ASP A 13 -25.10 -7.19 18.03
CA ASP A 13 -24.37 -8.02 18.99
C ASP A 13 -23.58 -9.21 18.39
N ILE A 14 -23.49 -9.33 17.05
CA ILE A 14 -22.72 -10.37 16.36
C ILE A 14 -21.43 -9.78 15.80
N TYR A 15 -20.30 -10.33 16.27
CA TYR A 15 -18.97 -9.99 15.78
C TYR A 15 -18.36 -11.19 15.08
N ARG A 16 -17.68 -10.92 13.97
CA ARG A 16 -16.85 -11.91 13.27
C ARG A 16 -15.40 -11.45 13.29
N THR A 17 -14.50 -12.38 13.53
CA THR A 17 -13.06 -12.13 13.53
C THR A 17 -12.46 -12.73 12.27
N PHE A 18 -11.66 -11.95 11.58
CA PHE A 18 -10.97 -12.33 10.34
C PHE A 18 -9.46 -12.26 10.56
N ALA A 19 -8.74 -13.23 10.02
CA ALA A 19 -7.29 -13.13 9.86
C ALA A 19 -6.92 -12.14 8.74
N PRO A 20 -5.74 -11.51 8.78
CA PRO A 20 -5.30 -10.58 7.72
C PRO A 20 -5.34 -11.20 6.32
N GLU A 21 -4.94 -12.46 6.17
CA GLU A 21 -4.98 -13.20 4.91
C GLU A 21 -6.41 -13.42 4.38
N GLU A 22 -7.41 -13.59 5.28
CA GLU A 22 -8.81 -13.68 4.87
C GLU A 22 -9.29 -12.34 4.29
N VAL A 23 -8.93 -11.22 4.94
CA VAL A 23 -9.29 -9.88 4.44
C VAL A 23 -8.60 -9.60 3.10
N ALA A 24 -7.32 -9.93 2.98
CA ALA A 24 -6.58 -9.79 1.73
C ALA A 24 -7.18 -10.66 0.60
N SER A 25 -7.68 -11.86 0.94
CA SER A 25 -8.31 -12.75 -0.04
C SER A 25 -9.58 -12.16 -0.66
N PHE A 26 -10.36 -11.38 0.09
CA PHE A 26 -11.55 -10.70 -0.46
C PHE A 26 -11.16 -9.68 -1.53
N ILE A 27 -10.07 -8.94 -1.30
CA ILE A 27 -9.54 -7.97 -2.27
C ILE A 27 -9.04 -8.71 -3.51
N LEU A 28 -8.22 -9.74 -3.33
CA LEU A 28 -7.68 -10.54 -4.43
C LEU A 28 -8.78 -11.23 -5.26
N SER A 29 -9.83 -11.77 -4.58
CA SER A 29 -10.98 -12.38 -5.26
C SER A 29 -11.74 -11.35 -6.11
N ASN A 30 -11.89 -10.13 -5.63
CA ASN A 30 -12.55 -9.07 -6.39
C ASN A 30 -11.71 -8.63 -7.60
N ILE A 31 -10.39 -8.52 -7.43
CA ILE A 31 -9.46 -8.22 -8.54
C ILE A 31 -9.49 -9.35 -9.58
N LYS A 32 -9.44 -10.61 -9.14
CA LYS A 32 -9.53 -11.79 -10.02
C LYS A 32 -10.80 -11.73 -10.84
N LYS A 33 -11.97 -11.58 -10.18
CA LYS A 33 -13.27 -11.51 -10.86
C LYS A 33 -13.33 -10.37 -11.88
N SER A 34 -12.81 -9.19 -11.53
CA SER A 34 -12.77 -8.04 -12.45
C SER A 34 -11.90 -8.33 -13.66
N ALA A 35 -10.73 -8.93 -13.45
CA ALA A 35 -9.82 -9.29 -14.53
C ALA A 35 -10.39 -10.40 -15.44
N GLU A 36 -11.02 -11.43 -14.87
CA GLU A 36 -11.70 -12.49 -15.62
C GLU A 36 -12.84 -11.93 -16.47
N THR A 37 -13.62 -11.00 -15.91
CA THR A 37 -14.69 -10.31 -16.65
C THR A 37 -14.14 -9.47 -17.79
N TYR A 38 -13.04 -8.74 -17.56
CA TYR A 38 -12.43 -7.89 -18.59
C TYR A 38 -11.78 -8.70 -19.73
N LEU A 39 -11.12 -9.79 -19.38
CA LEU A 39 -10.40 -10.64 -20.35
C LEU A 39 -11.26 -11.72 -21.01
N ASP A 40 -12.47 -11.94 -20.49
CA ASP A 40 -13.35 -13.07 -20.86
C ASP A 40 -12.62 -14.43 -20.79
N LYS A 41 -11.83 -14.61 -19.70
CA LYS A 41 -11.00 -15.81 -19.49
C LYS A 41 -10.87 -16.11 -18.00
N THR A 42 -10.76 -17.40 -17.67
CA THR A 42 -10.41 -17.83 -16.32
C THR A 42 -8.93 -17.54 -16.03
N ILE A 43 -8.65 -16.99 -14.87
CA ILE A 43 -7.31 -16.66 -14.40
C ILE A 43 -6.95 -17.57 -13.24
N ASN A 44 -5.99 -18.46 -13.40
CA ASN A 44 -5.56 -19.41 -12.38
C ASN A 44 -4.22 -19.02 -11.72
N SER A 45 -3.44 -18.14 -12.35
CA SER A 45 -2.12 -17.73 -11.89
C SER A 45 -2.08 -16.24 -11.51
N CYS A 46 -1.24 -15.90 -10.56
CA CYS A 46 -0.98 -14.50 -10.20
C CYS A 46 0.45 -14.28 -9.70
N VAL A 47 0.89 -13.03 -9.85
CA VAL A 47 2.09 -12.51 -9.20
C VAL A 47 1.64 -11.45 -8.20
N ILE A 48 1.98 -11.62 -6.93
CA ILE A 48 1.58 -10.71 -5.85
C ILE A 48 2.80 -9.92 -5.39
N GLY A 49 2.72 -8.58 -5.43
CA GLY A 49 3.74 -7.70 -4.87
C GLY A 49 3.76 -7.80 -3.34
N CYS A 50 4.95 -7.80 -2.77
CA CYS A 50 5.14 -7.72 -1.32
C CYS A 50 6.34 -6.82 -0.98
N PRO A 51 6.31 -6.14 0.17
CA PRO A 51 7.44 -5.37 0.68
C PRO A 51 8.71 -6.22 0.78
N VAL A 52 9.87 -5.57 0.59
CA VAL A 52 11.17 -6.26 0.57
C VAL A 52 11.48 -6.95 1.88
N ASP A 53 11.06 -6.37 2.97
CA ASP A 53 11.35 -6.75 4.36
C ASP A 53 10.31 -7.67 5.00
N PHE A 54 9.29 -8.11 4.24
CA PHE A 54 8.34 -9.11 4.74
C PHE A 54 9.09 -10.32 5.29
N THR A 55 8.73 -10.70 6.52
CA THR A 55 9.15 -11.96 7.13
C THR A 55 8.61 -13.15 6.34
N GLN A 56 9.16 -14.34 6.58
CA GLN A 56 8.65 -15.55 5.93
C GLN A 56 7.17 -15.81 6.27
N ASP A 57 6.75 -15.51 7.49
CA ASP A 57 5.34 -15.68 7.91
C ASP A 57 4.42 -14.73 7.15
N GLN A 58 4.83 -13.47 6.94
CA GLN A 58 4.07 -12.50 6.15
C GLN A 58 3.99 -12.92 4.67
N ARG A 59 5.07 -13.46 4.11
CA ARG A 59 5.08 -14.02 2.75
C ARG A 59 4.14 -15.21 2.64
N ASN A 60 4.18 -16.12 3.62
CA ASN A 60 3.30 -17.28 3.68
C ASN A 60 1.82 -16.85 3.80
N ALA A 61 1.51 -15.86 4.63
CA ALA A 61 0.17 -15.28 4.75
C ALA A 61 -0.30 -14.66 3.42
N THR A 62 0.59 -14.00 2.68
CA THR A 62 0.29 -13.45 1.36
C THR A 62 -0.05 -14.55 0.34
N ILE A 63 0.71 -15.65 0.34
CA ILE A 63 0.40 -16.83 -0.50
C ILE A 63 -0.94 -17.44 -0.09
N SER A 64 -1.19 -17.58 1.23
CA SER A 64 -2.46 -18.09 1.76
C SER A 64 -3.65 -17.23 1.31
N ALA A 65 -3.50 -15.91 1.28
CA ALA A 65 -4.53 -15.02 0.74
C ALA A 65 -4.83 -15.29 -0.75
N GLY A 66 -3.80 -15.55 -1.55
CA GLY A 66 -3.97 -15.96 -2.96
C GLY A 66 -4.71 -17.28 -3.12
N ILE A 67 -4.38 -18.28 -2.27
CA ILE A 67 -5.07 -19.59 -2.27
C ILE A 67 -6.55 -19.41 -1.88
N LEU A 68 -6.82 -18.63 -0.84
CA LEU A 68 -8.19 -18.30 -0.42
C LEU A 68 -8.97 -17.54 -1.47
N ALA A 69 -8.29 -16.78 -2.33
CA ALA A 69 -8.87 -16.09 -3.48
C ALA A 69 -9.05 -17.00 -4.72
N VAL A 70 -8.86 -18.31 -4.55
CA VAL A 70 -9.06 -19.33 -5.59
C VAL A 70 -8.09 -19.19 -6.77
N PHE A 71 -6.85 -18.75 -6.52
CA PHE A 71 -5.75 -18.97 -7.43
C PHE A 71 -5.13 -20.36 -7.22
N ASP A 72 -4.55 -20.92 -8.25
CA ASP A 72 -3.86 -22.20 -8.15
C ASP A 72 -2.59 -22.06 -7.31
N LYS A 73 -2.47 -22.87 -6.25
CA LYS A 73 -1.37 -22.83 -5.29
C LYS A 73 0.02 -22.87 -5.97
N ASP A 74 0.16 -23.68 -7.00
CA ASP A 74 1.44 -23.88 -7.69
C ASP A 74 1.74 -22.76 -8.70
N HIS A 75 0.78 -21.87 -8.93
CA HIS A 75 0.88 -20.74 -9.86
C HIS A 75 0.76 -19.36 -9.16
N ILE A 76 0.99 -19.31 -7.85
CA ILE A 76 1.13 -18.06 -7.10
C ILE A 76 2.61 -17.77 -6.93
N SER A 77 3.06 -16.62 -7.40
CA SER A 77 4.43 -16.13 -7.22
C SER A 77 4.45 -14.81 -6.46
N LEU A 78 5.46 -14.60 -5.64
CA LEU A 78 5.70 -13.33 -4.97
C LEU A 78 6.82 -12.56 -5.67
N ILE A 79 6.65 -11.25 -5.80
CA ILE A 79 7.66 -10.32 -6.28
C ILE A 79 7.85 -9.20 -5.27
N LYS A 80 9.08 -8.74 -5.06
CA LYS A 80 9.35 -7.55 -4.27
C LYS A 80 8.82 -6.30 -5.00
N GLU A 81 8.10 -5.43 -4.30
CA GLU A 81 7.49 -4.21 -4.89
C GLU A 81 8.54 -3.34 -5.60
N SER A 82 9.71 -3.15 -5.00
CA SER A 82 10.80 -2.41 -5.64
C SER A 82 11.34 -3.08 -6.92
N THR A 83 11.36 -4.42 -6.96
CA THR A 83 11.75 -5.16 -8.17
C THR A 83 10.69 -4.99 -9.26
N ALA A 84 9.41 -5.08 -8.91
CA ALA A 84 8.32 -4.86 -9.86
C ALA A 84 8.35 -3.45 -10.46
N ALA A 85 8.61 -2.43 -9.64
CA ALA A 85 8.77 -1.05 -10.09
C ALA A 85 9.97 -0.90 -11.05
N ALA A 86 11.12 -1.51 -10.73
CA ALA A 86 12.29 -1.50 -11.60
C ALA A 86 12.04 -2.19 -12.94
N ILE A 87 11.30 -3.31 -12.94
CA ILE A 87 10.90 -4.02 -14.17
C ILE A 87 10.00 -3.13 -15.01
N ALA A 88 8.96 -2.54 -14.43
CA ALA A 88 8.01 -1.69 -15.14
C ALA A 88 8.69 -0.45 -15.74
N TYR A 89 9.63 0.16 -15.01
CA TYR A 89 10.42 1.27 -15.52
C TYR A 89 11.32 0.84 -16.69
N ALA A 90 12.04 -0.28 -16.51
CA ALA A 90 12.96 -0.79 -17.50
C ALA A 90 12.24 -1.18 -18.80
N ASP A 91 11.08 -1.83 -18.71
CA ASP A 91 10.27 -2.19 -19.88
C ASP A 91 9.84 -0.94 -20.67
N LYS A 92 9.43 0.10 -19.97
CA LYS A 92 8.92 1.32 -20.60
C LYS A 92 10.02 2.23 -21.17
N PHE A 93 11.15 2.36 -20.47
CA PHE A 93 12.13 3.38 -20.77
C PHE A 93 13.51 2.84 -21.16
N ASP A 94 13.85 1.60 -20.77
CA ASP A 94 15.16 0.99 -20.94
C ASP A 94 15.09 -0.36 -21.70
N ALA A 95 13.99 -0.67 -22.37
CA ALA A 95 13.77 -1.97 -23.03
C ALA A 95 14.87 -2.33 -24.05
N LYS A 96 15.44 -1.33 -24.73
CA LYS A 96 16.48 -1.50 -25.74
C LYS A 96 17.92 -1.40 -25.18
N THR A 97 18.06 -1.16 -23.88
CA THR A 97 19.37 -0.93 -23.30
C THR A 97 20.00 -2.24 -22.86
N GLU A 98 21.15 -2.56 -23.43
CA GLU A 98 21.94 -3.73 -23.07
C GLU A 98 22.87 -3.46 -21.89
N GLY A 99 23.34 -4.55 -21.27
CA GLY A 99 24.34 -4.51 -20.21
C GLY A 99 23.73 -4.36 -18.81
N ARG A 100 24.62 -4.02 -17.87
CA ARG A 100 24.29 -3.84 -16.46
C ARG A 100 23.66 -2.48 -16.24
N ARG A 101 22.55 -2.44 -15.50
CA ARG A 101 21.87 -1.22 -15.04
C ARG A 101 21.63 -1.29 -13.54
N VAL A 102 21.63 -0.14 -12.89
CA VAL A 102 21.29 -0.02 -11.46
C VAL A 102 20.23 1.06 -11.32
N TYR A 103 19.12 0.68 -10.67
CA TYR A 103 17.99 1.56 -10.40
C TYR A 103 17.93 1.85 -8.91
N VAL A 104 17.65 3.10 -8.56
CA VAL A 104 17.21 3.46 -7.21
C VAL A 104 15.68 3.58 -7.27
N VAL A 105 15.01 2.72 -6.53
CA VAL A 105 13.55 2.76 -6.38
C VAL A 105 13.25 3.47 -5.07
N TYR A 106 12.50 4.57 -5.17
CA TYR A 106 12.01 5.35 -4.04
C TYR A 106 10.50 5.15 -3.96
N ASP A 107 10.06 4.38 -2.99
CA ASP A 107 8.66 4.07 -2.75
C ASP A 107 8.20 4.75 -1.46
N PHE A 108 7.46 5.85 -1.60
CA PHE A 108 6.86 6.58 -0.50
C PHE A 108 5.34 6.37 -0.54
N GLY A 109 4.90 5.33 0.15
CA GLY A 109 3.51 4.90 0.18
C GLY A 109 2.63 5.67 1.17
N GLY A 110 1.42 5.15 1.38
CA GLY A 110 0.48 5.74 2.34
C GLY A 110 0.88 5.55 3.81
N GLY A 111 1.65 4.52 4.12
CA GLY A 111 2.02 4.15 5.50
C GLY A 111 3.48 3.78 5.72
N THR A 112 4.22 3.54 4.65
CA THR A 112 5.62 3.11 4.68
C THR A 112 6.43 3.89 3.68
N PHE A 113 7.72 3.96 3.92
CA PHE A 113 8.72 4.45 3.00
C PHE A 113 9.76 3.37 2.78
N ASP A 114 10.02 3.03 1.52
CA ASP A 114 11.03 2.06 1.11
C ASP A 114 11.94 2.65 0.02
N ALA A 115 13.23 2.51 0.22
CA ALA A 115 14.24 2.84 -0.78
C ALA A 115 15.07 1.59 -1.09
N SER A 116 15.15 1.20 -2.35
CA SER A 116 15.86 0.00 -2.79
C SER A 116 16.80 0.31 -3.93
N VAL A 117 17.94 -0.35 -3.94
CA VAL A 117 18.87 -0.39 -5.07
C VAL A 117 18.69 -1.72 -5.78
N VAL A 118 18.24 -1.68 -7.03
CA VAL A 118 17.95 -2.86 -7.84
C VAL A 118 18.89 -2.89 -9.05
N GLU A 119 19.62 -3.98 -9.20
CA GLU A 119 20.46 -4.26 -10.36
C GLU A 119 19.71 -5.07 -11.39
N ARG A 120 19.84 -4.69 -12.66
CA ARG A 120 19.41 -5.47 -13.83
C ARG A 120 20.62 -5.92 -14.63
N ILE A 121 20.66 -7.20 -14.99
CA ILE A 121 21.62 -7.77 -15.95
C ILE A 121 20.81 -8.62 -16.94
N GLY A 122 20.68 -8.16 -18.18
CA GLY A 122 19.77 -8.77 -19.14
C GLY A 122 18.32 -8.73 -18.66
N THR A 123 17.72 -9.90 -18.47
CA THR A 123 16.35 -10.09 -17.93
C THR A 123 16.31 -10.38 -16.44
N SER A 124 17.47 -10.49 -15.79
CA SER A 124 17.57 -10.80 -14.36
C SER A 124 17.62 -9.54 -13.51
N TYR A 125 16.86 -9.53 -12.42
CA TYR A 125 16.81 -8.43 -11.45
C TYR A 125 17.21 -8.91 -10.07
N ARG A 126 18.02 -8.12 -9.37
CA ARG A 126 18.49 -8.42 -8.03
C ARG A 126 18.47 -7.17 -7.15
N THR A 127 17.83 -7.23 -6.01
CA THR A 127 17.94 -6.18 -4.98
C THR A 127 19.32 -6.24 -4.35
N LEU A 128 20.09 -5.17 -4.44
CA LEU A 128 21.44 -5.04 -3.86
C LEU A 128 21.38 -4.55 -2.42
N SER A 129 20.51 -3.59 -2.14
CA SER A 129 20.33 -2.97 -0.83
C SER A 129 18.92 -2.44 -0.70
N THR A 130 18.44 -2.36 0.53
CA THR A 130 17.17 -1.72 0.89
C THR A 130 17.31 -1.01 2.22
N ALA A 131 16.59 0.09 2.37
CA ALA A 131 16.40 0.81 3.61
C ALA A 131 15.00 1.41 3.60
N GLY A 132 14.38 1.54 4.76
CA GLY A 132 13.01 2.06 4.83
C GLY A 132 12.59 2.40 6.25
N ASP A 133 11.38 2.92 6.36
CA ASP A 133 10.72 3.20 7.62
C ASP A 133 9.23 2.83 7.51
N HIS A 134 8.80 1.85 8.32
CA HIS A 134 7.43 1.34 8.33
C HIS A 134 6.42 2.29 8.97
N ASN A 135 6.89 3.37 9.58
CA ASN A 135 6.06 4.37 10.24
C ASN A 135 6.20 5.75 9.58
N SER A 136 6.64 5.80 8.33
CA SER A 136 6.82 7.04 7.58
C SER A 136 6.11 6.95 6.24
N GLY A 137 5.00 7.65 6.11
CA GLY A 137 4.20 7.64 4.88
C GLY A 137 3.21 8.80 4.80
N GLY A 138 2.39 8.78 3.77
CA GLY A 138 1.38 9.82 3.53
C GLY A 138 0.43 10.06 4.70
N LYS A 139 0.12 9.01 5.48
CA LYS A 139 -0.71 9.13 6.70
C LYS A 139 -0.03 9.97 7.80
N ASP A 140 1.28 9.91 7.89
CA ASP A 140 2.03 10.62 8.92
C ASP A 140 2.10 12.11 8.57
N ILE A 141 2.18 12.45 7.28
CA ILE A 141 2.01 13.81 6.78
C ILE A 141 0.61 14.34 7.13
N ASP A 142 -0.44 13.55 6.92
CA ASP A 142 -1.82 13.93 7.24
C ASP A 142 -1.97 14.24 8.73
N VAL A 143 -1.38 13.41 9.59
CA VAL A 143 -1.39 13.60 11.05
C VAL A 143 -0.57 14.83 11.47
N ALA A 144 0.60 15.03 10.88
CA ALA A 144 1.44 16.19 11.16
C ALA A 144 0.72 17.50 10.77
N LEU A 145 0.09 17.51 9.59
CA LEU A 145 -0.72 18.64 9.14
C LEU A 145 -1.91 18.90 10.06
N MET A 146 -2.65 17.86 10.43
CA MET A 146 -3.76 17.95 11.37
C MET A 146 -3.32 18.53 12.72
N ASN A 147 -2.21 18.04 13.27
CA ASN A 147 -1.69 18.54 14.56
C ASN A 147 -1.31 20.02 14.48
N ARG A 148 -0.73 20.45 13.36
CA ARG A 148 -0.39 21.87 13.13
C ARG A 148 -1.65 22.74 13.05
N VAL A 149 -2.70 22.29 12.37
CA VAL A 149 -3.99 22.99 12.31
C VAL A 149 -4.63 23.08 13.69
N ILE A 150 -4.65 21.97 14.45
CA ILE A 150 -5.14 21.91 15.83
C ILE A 150 -4.41 22.93 16.73
N GLN A 151 -3.08 22.96 16.64
CA GLN A 151 -2.27 23.89 17.42
C GLN A 151 -2.61 25.35 17.09
N ARG A 152 -2.77 25.67 15.81
CA ARG A 152 -3.13 27.02 15.34
C ARG A 152 -4.53 27.45 15.80
N LEU A 153 -5.52 26.55 15.76
CA LEU A 153 -6.86 26.79 16.25
C LEU A 153 -6.87 27.05 17.76
N LYS A 154 -6.14 26.25 18.54
CA LYS A 154 -5.98 26.46 19.99
C LYS A 154 -5.34 27.81 20.32
N SER A 155 -4.31 28.20 19.58
CA SER A 155 -3.64 29.51 19.76
C SER A 155 -4.57 30.70 19.44
N SER A 156 -5.59 30.48 18.60
CA SER A 156 -6.63 31.47 18.28
C SER A 156 -7.81 31.46 19.27
N GLY A 157 -7.74 30.68 20.37
CA GLY A 157 -8.82 30.54 21.35
C GLY A 157 -9.99 29.65 20.92
N LYS A 158 -9.89 28.98 19.75
CA LYS A 158 -10.93 28.08 19.26
C LYS A 158 -10.80 26.70 19.92
N GLN A 159 -11.91 26.15 20.41
CA GLN A 159 -11.99 24.80 20.91
C GLN A 159 -12.32 23.83 19.79
N ILE A 160 -11.64 22.68 19.77
CA ILE A 160 -11.88 21.64 18.77
C ILE A 160 -12.82 20.60 19.37
N ASN A 161 -13.94 20.38 18.70
CA ASN A 161 -14.85 19.31 19.06
C ASN A 161 -14.22 17.95 18.71
N PRO A 162 -14.02 17.02 19.66
CA PRO A 162 -13.44 15.71 19.41
C PRO A 162 -14.15 14.92 18.29
N ARG A 163 -15.46 15.11 18.14
CA ARG A 163 -16.26 14.47 17.08
C ARG A 163 -15.90 14.93 15.66
N ARG A 164 -15.23 16.10 15.55
CA ARG A 164 -14.80 16.66 14.25
C ARG A 164 -13.35 16.28 13.88
N ILE A 165 -12.60 15.61 14.77
CA ILE A 165 -11.20 15.23 14.50
C ILE A 165 -11.10 14.34 13.26
N GLY A 166 -12.04 13.40 13.06
CA GLY A 166 -12.07 12.54 11.88
C GLY A 166 -12.26 13.33 10.58
N ARG A 167 -13.16 14.32 10.57
CA ARG A 167 -13.37 15.22 9.42
C ARG A 167 -12.16 16.09 9.16
N LEU A 168 -11.55 16.64 10.22
CA LEU A 168 -10.31 17.42 10.09
C LEU A 168 -9.18 16.60 9.49
N LYS A 169 -9.02 15.34 9.93
CA LYS A 169 -8.02 14.42 9.36
C LYS A 169 -8.27 14.18 7.87
N PHE A 170 -9.52 13.96 7.48
CA PHE A 170 -9.90 13.80 6.07
C PHE A 170 -9.63 15.07 5.26
N GLY A 171 -10.00 16.25 5.77
CA GLY A 171 -9.70 17.53 5.13
C GLY A 171 -8.20 17.80 4.99
N CYS A 172 -7.38 17.39 5.97
CA CYS A 172 -5.93 17.47 5.87
C CYS A 172 -5.36 16.56 4.79
N LYS A 173 -5.92 15.34 4.64
CA LYS A 173 -5.55 14.44 3.54
C LYS A 173 -5.86 15.07 2.19
N GLN A 174 -7.07 15.60 2.00
CA GLN A 174 -7.45 16.29 0.78
C GLN A 174 -6.55 17.50 0.51
N ALA A 175 -6.28 18.31 1.54
CA ALA A 175 -5.37 19.47 1.43
C ALA A 175 -3.98 19.05 0.95
N LYS A 176 -3.42 17.97 1.50
CA LYS A 176 -2.12 17.42 1.07
C LYS A 176 -2.13 17.05 -0.42
N GLU A 177 -3.19 16.38 -0.87
CA GLU A 177 -3.33 15.93 -2.26
C GLU A 177 -3.52 17.11 -3.22
N GLU A 178 -4.37 18.06 -2.86
CA GLU A 178 -4.64 19.24 -3.68
C GLU A 178 -3.46 20.23 -3.79
N LEU A 179 -2.68 20.38 -2.71
CA LEU A 179 -1.50 21.25 -2.71
C LEU A 179 -0.37 20.78 -3.63
N LEU A 180 -0.43 19.57 -4.17
CA LEU A 180 0.47 19.13 -5.25
C LEU A 180 0.19 19.84 -6.57
N CYS A 181 -1.05 20.25 -6.81
CA CYS A 181 -1.48 20.87 -8.07
C CYS A 181 -1.89 22.34 -7.91
N HIS A 182 -2.24 22.76 -6.69
CA HIS A 182 -2.75 24.09 -6.38
C HIS A 182 -1.92 24.77 -5.29
N PRO A 183 -1.55 26.05 -5.44
CA PRO A 183 -0.71 26.75 -4.46
C PRO A 183 -1.41 27.01 -3.11
N ASN A 184 -2.74 26.95 -3.08
CA ASN A 184 -3.56 27.19 -1.91
C ASN A 184 -4.72 26.20 -1.84
N TYR A 185 -5.04 25.73 -0.65
CA TYR A 185 -6.22 24.93 -0.38
C TYR A 185 -6.81 25.30 0.99
N SER A 186 -8.11 25.48 1.06
CA SER A 186 -8.83 25.76 2.30
C SER A 186 -9.51 24.50 2.82
N ILE A 187 -9.19 24.09 4.05
CA ILE A 187 -9.89 22.98 4.70
C ILE A 187 -11.25 23.50 5.16
N PRO A 188 -12.39 22.90 4.73
CA PRO A 188 -13.72 23.32 5.16
C PRO A 188 -13.86 23.30 6.69
N GLU A 189 -14.47 24.34 7.26
CA GLU A 189 -14.70 24.45 8.71
C GLU A 189 -15.96 23.70 9.21
N ASP A 190 -16.79 23.13 8.31
CA ASP A 190 -18.11 22.52 8.59
C ASP A 190 -18.05 21.09 9.14
#